data_eb5c866ec8d55c05b3dd7738e9092e6b
#
_entry.id   eb5c866ec8d55c05b3dd7738e9092e6b
#
_cell.length_a   1.000
_cell.length_b   1.000
_cell.length_c   1.000
_cell.angle_alpha   90.00
_cell.angle_beta   90.00
_cell.angle_gamma   90.00
#
_symmetry.space_group_name_H-M   'P 1'
#
loop_
_entity.id
_entity.type
_entity.pdbx_description
1 polymer ?
#
loop_
_entity_poly.entity_id
_entity_poly.type
_entity_poly.pdbx_seq_one_letter_code
_entity_poly.pdbx_strand_id
1 'polypeptide(L)'
;MCIRDRRLVIPFFDKAGEIFAYQGRAFGNEDPRYITLKIVSDKEKIYGLERIDFDSHTYVVEGPLDSLFIDNCLAVAGADLNLMELSPVSTTIIYDNEPRNKHTVERMFKSVDRNYNVVIWPPELKQKDINDMILSGIKNIKQFIDVHTYQGLNAYLKINQWKKI
;
A
#
# COMPACT_ATOMS: atom_id res chain seq x y z
N MET A 1 -7.18 13.23 26.05
CA MET A 1 -7.02 11.97 25.29
C MET A 1 -7.78 10.90 26.04
N CYS A 2 -8.84 10.34 25.46
CA CYS A 2 -9.70 9.40 26.18
C CYS A 2 -9.03 8.01 26.18
N ILE A 3 -8.70 7.49 27.37
CA ILE A 3 -8.04 6.18 27.59
C ILE A 3 -8.95 4.99 27.19
N ARG A 4 -10.14 5.24 26.66
CA ARG A 4 -11.14 4.21 26.31
C ARG A 4 -11.17 3.80 24.83
N ASP A 5 -10.36 4.43 23.99
CA ASP A 5 -10.28 4.07 22.56
C ASP A 5 -9.52 2.75 22.41
N ARG A 6 -10.25 1.69 22.08
CA ARG A 6 -9.63 0.43 21.72
C ARG A 6 -9.06 0.51 20.32
N ARG A 7 -7.74 0.55 20.20
CA ARG A 7 -7.03 0.62 18.93
C ARG A 7 -5.95 -0.45 18.85
N LEU A 8 -5.80 -1.05 17.68
CA LEU A 8 -4.61 -1.80 17.34
C LEU A 8 -3.45 -0.81 17.20
N VAL A 9 -2.37 -1.01 17.94
CA VAL A 9 -1.16 -0.18 17.85
C VAL A 9 -0.19 -0.84 16.87
N ILE A 10 0.19 -0.08 15.84
CA ILE A 10 1.10 -0.51 14.77
C ILE A 10 2.35 0.34 14.90
N PRO A 11 3.50 -0.20 15.37
CA PRO A 11 4.76 0.53 15.44
C PRO A 11 5.40 0.64 14.05
N PHE A 12 6.06 1.76 13.78
CA PHE A 12 6.85 2.01 12.59
C PHE A 12 8.31 2.05 12.96
N PHE A 13 9.10 1.18 12.35
CA PHE A 13 10.53 1.09 12.54
C PHE A 13 11.26 1.65 11.33
N ASP A 14 12.41 2.26 11.58
CA ASP A 14 13.34 2.62 10.51
C ASP A 14 14.23 1.41 10.10
N LYS A 15 15.14 1.63 9.14
CA LYS A 15 16.07 0.59 8.66
C LYS A 15 17.01 0.04 9.75
N ALA A 16 17.25 0.79 10.81
CA ALA A 16 18.06 0.37 11.95
C ALA A 16 17.25 -0.40 13.01
N GLY A 17 15.93 -0.52 12.82
CA GLY A 17 15.03 -1.16 13.76
C GLY A 17 14.60 -0.23 14.92
N GLU A 18 14.84 1.08 14.83
CA GLU A 18 14.44 2.06 15.83
C GLU A 18 13.02 2.56 15.56
N ILE A 19 12.19 2.59 16.61
CA ILE A 19 10.80 3.07 16.49
C ILE A 19 10.79 4.57 16.28
N PHE A 20 10.12 5.05 15.23
CA PHE A 20 9.98 6.47 14.94
C PHE A 20 8.52 6.98 14.93
N ALA A 21 7.55 6.08 14.86
CA ALA A 21 6.13 6.44 14.91
C ALA A 21 5.27 5.27 15.38
N TYR A 22 4.03 5.59 15.77
CA TYR A 22 2.98 4.63 16.03
C TYR A 22 1.71 5.03 15.28
N GLN A 23 0.99 4.06 14.75
CA GLN A 23 -0.34 4.25 14.21
C GLN A 23 -1.35 3.43 15.00
N GLY A 24 -2.41 4.08 15.49
CA GLY A 24 -3.53 3.45 16.15
C GLY A 24 -4.68 3.26 15.17
N ARG A 25 -5.04 2.00 14.84
CA ARG A 25 -6.23 1.68 14.05
C ARG A 25 -7.40 1.36 14.97
N ALA A 26 -8.54 2.02 14.80
CA ALA A 26 -9.76 1.72 15.53
C ALA A 26 -10.27 0.30 15.23
N PHE A 27 -10.75 -0.42 16.24
CA PHE A 27 -11.41 -1.71 16.06
C PHE A 27 -12.88 -1.57 15.66
N GLY A 28 -13.50 -0.44 15.99
CA GLY A 28 -14.91 -0.16 15.72
C GLY A 28 -15.09 1.03 14.78
N ASN A 29 -16.12 1.82 15.06
CA ASN A 29 -16.51 2.98 14.25
C ASN A 29 -15.96 4.31 14.79
N GLU A 30 -14.90 4.26 15.59
CA GLU A 30 -14.27 5.45 16.14
C GLU A 30 -13.69 6.31 15.01
N ASP A 31 -13.93 7.61 15.09
CA ASP A 31 -13.41 8.63 14.19
C ASP A 31 -12.32 9.47 14.90
N PRO A 32 -11.14 9.65 14.30
CA PRO A 32 -10.68 9.10 13.03
C PRO A 32 -10.35 7.60 13.12
N ARG A 33 -10.55 6.87 12.01
CA ARG A 33 -10.23 5.43 11.92
C ARG A 33 -8.76 5.15 12.18
N TYR A 34 -7.87 6.06 11.78
CA TYR A 34 -6.42 5.98 12.01
C TYR A 34 -5.91 7.23 12.70
N ILE A 35 -5.08 7.05 13.73
CA ILE A 35 -4.34 8.12 14.40
C ILE A 35 -2.85 7.78 14.30
N THR A 36 -2.04 8.69 13.77
CA THR A 36 -0.59 8.50 13.71
C THR A 36 0.11 9.48 14.64
N LEU A 37 0.97 8.96 15.51
CA LEU A 37 1.85 9.73 16.39
C LEU A 37 3.29 9.54 15.93
N LYS A 38 3.94 10.60 15.46
CA LYS A 38 5.36 10.59 15.11
C LYS A 38 6.19 10.94 16.34
N ILE A 39 7.21 10.13 16.64
CA ILE A 39 8.27 10.43 17.64
C ILE A 39 9.35 11.27 16.97
N VAL A 40 9.68 10.95 15.72
CA VAL A 40 10.63 11.66 14.88
C VAL A 40 9.87 12.30 13.73
N SER A 41 9.82 13.64 13.69
CA SER A 41 8.92 14.41 12.81
C SER A 41 9.28 14.34 11.33
N ASP A 42 10.57 14.27 11.01
CA ASP A 42 11.14 14.34 9.67
C ASP A 42 11.15 12.99 8.92
N LYS A 43 10.87 11.87 9.61
CA LYS A 43 10.78 10.56 8.95
C LYS A 43 9.43 10.39 8.23
N GLU A 44 9.47 9.82 7.03
CA GLU A 44 8.27 9.48 6.28
C GLU A 44 7.55 8.28 6.91
N LYS A 45 6.21 8.23 6.77
CA LYS A 45 5.38 7.16 7.35
C LYS A 45 5.41 5.92 6.45
N ILE A 46 6.56 5.27 6.38
CA ILE A 46 6.74 4.02 5.66
C ILE A 46 6.82 2.89 6.69
N TYR A 47 5.94 1.90 6.56
CA TYR A 47 5.88 0.73 7.42
C TYR A 47 6.65 -0.43 6.79
N GLY A 48 7.45 -1.14 7.58
CA GLY A 48 8.14 -2.35 7.16
C GLY A 48 9.56 -2.14 6.64
N LEU A 49 10.16 -0.95 6.83
CA LEU A 49 11.53 -0.64 6.38
C LEU A 49 12.59 -1.57 7.00
N GLU A 50 12.35 -2.04 8.22
CA GLU A 50 13.27 -2.90 8.99
C GLU A 50 13.38 -4.33 8.45
N ARG A 51 12.43 -4.74 7.59
CA ARG A 51 12.33 -6.12 7.10
C ARG A 51 12.46 -6.26 5.57
N ILE A 52 12.75 -5.15 4.87
CA ILE A 52 12.84 -5.15 3.41
C ILE A 52 14.24 -5.57 2.96
N ASP A 53 14.25 -6.49 2.02
CA ASP A 53 15.40 -6.80 1.18
C ASP A 53 15.30 -5.94 -0.10
N PHE A 54 16.16 -4.92 -0.20
CA PHE A 54 16.18 -3.98 -1.33
C PHE A 54 16.80 -4.58 -2.60
N ASP A 55 17.48 -5.72 -2.49
CA ASP A 55 18.05 -6.45 -3.64
C ASP A 55 17.00 -7.37 -4.29
N SER A 56 15.90 -7.62 -3.61
CA SER A 56 14.78 -8.45 -4.09
C SER A 56 13.63 -7.62 -4.63
N HIS A 57 12.72 -8.27 -5.36
CA HIS A 57 11.48 -7.62 -5.83
C HIS A 57 10.64 -7.12 -4.65
N THR A 58 10.32 -5.83 -4.64
CA THR A 58 9.61 -5.17 -3.55
C THR A 58 8.18 -4.83 -3.95
N TYR A 59 7.23 -5.11 -3.06
CA TYR A 59 5.84 -4.68 -3.20
C TYR A 59 5.58 -3.47 -2.31
N VAL A 60 4.70 -2.58 -2.76
CA VAL A 60 4.29 -1.39 -2.01
C VAL A 60 2.79 -1.27 -2.01
N VAL A 61 2.20 -1.21 -0.82
CA VAL A 61 0.75 -1.06 -0.58
C VAL A 61 0.42 0.23 0.15
N GLU A 62 -0.86 0.57 0.28
CA GLU A 62 -1.28 1.76 1.01
C GLU A 62 -1.35 1.54 2.52
N GLY A 63 -1.84 0.38 2.97
CA GLY A 63 -2.10 0.07 4.37
C GLY A 63 -1.09 -0.87 5.02
N PRO A 64 -0.63 -0.60 6.27
CA PRO A 64 0.28 -1.50 6.98
C PRO A 64 -0.23 -2.94 7.12
N LEU A 65 -1.55 -3.13 7.33
CA LEU A 65 -2.12 -4.47 7.47
C LEU A 65 -2.10 -5.26 6.17
N ASP A 66 -2.30 -4.60 5.03
CA ASP A 66 -2.24 -5.23 3.71
C ASP A 66 -0.84 -5.76 3.41
N SER A 67 0.20 -5.04 3.87
CA SER A 67 1.59 -5.45 3.66
C SER A 67 1.97 -6.74 4.38
N LEU A 68 1.21 -7.17 5.38
CA LEU A 68 1.50 -8.40 6.13
C LEU A 68 1.14 -9.68 5.36
N PHE A 69 0.41 -9.57 4.26
CA PHE A 69 -0.01 -10.69 3.42
C PHE A 69 0.91 -10.95 2.22
N ILE A 70 1.94 -10.11 2.04
CA ILE A 70 2.85 -10.16 0.90
C ILE A 70 4.28 -10.11 1.43
N ASP A 71 5.11 -11.06 0.99
CA ASP A 71 6.53 -11.06 1.31
C ASP A 71 7.24 -9.86 0.68
N ASN A 72 8.26 -9.34 1.35
CA ASN A 72 9.04 -8.18 0.91
C ASN A 72 8.17 -6.97 0.54
N CYS A 73 7.26 -6.58 1.43
CA CYS A 73 6.26 -5.55 1.19
C CYS A 73 6.36 -4.38 2.18
N LEU A 74 6.35 -3.17 1.64
CA LEU A 74 6.24 -1.90 2.36
C LEU A 74 4.81 -1.37 2.35
N ALA A 75 4.46 -0.54 3.35
CA ALA A 75 3.23 0.25 3.27
C ALA A 75 3.51 1.74 3.46
N VAL A 76 2.92 2.57 2.59
CA VAL A 76 3.17 4.02 2.58
C VAL A 76 2.15 4.83 3.39
N ALA A 77 1.34 4.23 4.22
CA ALA A 77 0.45 4.83 5.24
C ALA A 77 0.02 6.30 5.00
N GLY A 78 -0.32 6.66 3.76
CA GLY A 78 -0.69 8.02 3.34
C GLY A 78 0.50 8.95 3.05
N ALA A 79 1.73 8.44 2.98
CA ALA A 79 2.87 9.19 2.46
C ALA A 79 2.79 9.27 0.93
N ASP A 80 3.24 10.38 0.35
CA ASP A 80 3.53 10.40 -1.09
C ASP A 80 4.68 9.43 -1.37
N LEU A 81 4.52 8.68 -2.47
CA LEU A 81 5.50 7.69 -2.93
C LEU A 81 6.81 8.37 -3.36
N ASN A 82 7.55 8.93 -2.43
CA ASN A 82 8.92 9.34 -2.67
C ASN A 82 9.84 8.14 -2.36
N LEU A 83 9.61 7.05 -3.10
CA LEU A 83 10.36 5.80 -2.97
C LEU A 83 11.73 5.90 -3.67
N MET A 84 12.47 6.99 -3.41
CA MET A 84 13.74 7.30 -4.10
C MET A 84 14.81 6.19 -3.97
N GLU A 85 14.62 5.26 -3.06
CA GLU A 85 15.54 4.15 -2.82
C GLU A 85 15.10 2.84 -3.50
N LEU A 86 13.87 2.77 -4.04
CA LEU A 86 13.38 1.57 -4.70
C LEU A 86 13.60 1.65 -6.21
N SER A 87 14.20 0.60 -6.76
CA SER A 87 14.34 0.46 -8.20
C SER A 87 12.96 0.29 -8.85
N PRO A 88 12.55 1.17 -9.81
CA PRO A 88 11.25 1.04 -10.45
C PRO A 88 11.02 -0.31 -11.13
N VAL A 89 12.05 -0.89 -11.72
CA VAL A 89 11.95 -2.16 -12.45
C VAL A 89 11.65 -3.35 -11.52
N SER A 90 12.17 -3.32 -10.30
CA SER A 90 11.97 -4.37 -9.29
C SER A 90 10.92 -4.02 -8.25
N THR A 91 10.09 -3.00 -8.50
CA THR A 91 9.03 -2.58 -7.57
C THR A 91 7.66 -2.64 -8.21
N THR A 92 6.71 -3.25 -7.50
CA THR A 92 5.29 -3.29 -7.87
C THR A 92 4.47 -2.49 -6.86
N ILE A 93 3.70 -1.51 -7.34
CA ILE A 93 2.83 -0.68 -6.53
C ILE A 93 1.40 -1.18 -6.63
N ILE A 94 0.78 -1.33 -5.47
CA ILE A 94 -0.56 -1.90 -5.32
C ILE A 94 -1.44 -0.84 -4.64
N TYR A 95 -2.34 -0.26 -5.42
CA TYR A 95 -3.33 0.69 -4.95
C TYR A 95 -4.62 -0.02 -4.53
N ASP A 96 -5.38 0.60 -3.64
CA ASP A 96 -6.74 0.18 -3.33
C ASP A 96 -7.60 0.13 -4.59
N ASN A 97 -8.53 -0.81 -4.67
CA ASN A 97 -9.46 -0.96 -5.81
C ASN A 97 -10.55 0.11 -5.77
N GLU A 98 -10.17 1.35 -6.04
CA GLU A 98 -11.04 2.53 -6.04
C GLU A 98 -11.11 3.21 -7.43
N PRO A 99 -11.72 2.58 -8.46
CA PRO A 99 -11.72 3.10 -9.84
C PRO A 99 -12.45 4.44 -10.02
N ARG A 100 -13.22 4.88 -9.02
CA ARG A 100 -13.91 6.18 -9.01
C ARG A 100 -13.15 7.26 -8.24
N ASN A 101 -12.07 6.91 -7.57
CA ASN A 101 -11.25 7.85 -6.83
C ASN A 101 -10.23 8.50 -7.77
N LYS A 102 -10.47 9.76 -8.13
CA LYS A 102 -9.60 10.52 -9.04
C LYS A 102 -8.15 10.56 -8.55
N HIS A 103 -7.94 10.74 -7.25
CA HIS A 103 -6.60 10.81 -6.67
C HIS A 103 -5.84 9.48 -6.81
N THR A 104 -6.51 8.34 -6.58
CA THR A 104 -5.91 7.01 -6.80
C THR A 104 -5.52 6.82 -8.26
N VAL A 105 -6.42 7.16 -9.20
CA VAL A 105 -6.15 7.07 -10.65
C VAL A 105 -4.94 7.93 -11.06
N GLU A 106 -4.86 9.18 -10.57
CA GLU A 106 -3.75 10.08 -10.85
C GLU A 106 -2.41 9.54 -10.31
N ARG A 107 -2.43 8.94 -9.12
CA ARG A 107 -1.24 8.31 -8.52
C ARG A 107 -0.78 7.10 -9.33
N MET A 108 -1.71 6.27 -9.81
CA MET A 108 -1.39 5.13 -10.68
C MET A 108 -0.68 5.59 -11.95
N PHE A 109 -1.20 6.61 -12.65
CA PHE A 109 -0.53 7.17 -13.82
C PHE A 109 0.87 7.71 -13.51
N LYS A 110 1.02 8.48 -12.41
CA LYS A 110 2.33 8.99 -11.97
C LYS A 110 3.33 7.85 -11.69
N SER A 111 2.87 6.72 -11.18
CA SER A 111 3.73 5.56 -10.95
C SER A 111 4.17 4.92 -12.25
N VAL A 112 3.27 4.81 -13.23
CA VAL A 112 3.62 4.31 -14.56
C VAL A 112 4.62 5.24 -15.27
N ASP A 113 4.44 6.57 -15.15
CA ASP A 113 5.37 7.58 -15.69
C ASP A 113 6.79 7.46 -15.11
N ARG A 114 6.89 6.99 -13.86
CA ARG A 114 8.15 6.71 -13.18
C ARG A 114 8.69 5.29 -13.44
N ASN A 115 8.10 4.57 -14.40
CA ASN A 115 8.45 3.18 -14.77
C ASN A 115 8.25 2.12 -13.68
N TYR A 116 7.42 2.37 -12.68
CA TYR A 116 7.01 1.34 -11.73
C TYR A 116 6.04 0.34 -12.36
N ASN A 117 6.08 -0.91 -11.86
CA ASN A 117 5.02 -1.85 -12.11
C ASN A 117 3.79 -1.47 -11.26
N VAL A 118 2.59 -1.58 -11.82
CA VAL A 118 1.34 -1.22 -11.13
C VAL A 118 0.34 -2.35 -11.26
N VAL A 119 -0.29 -2.71 -10.14
CA VAL A 119 -1.41 -3.66 -10.15
C VAL A 119 -2.68 -2.96 -10.60
N ILE A 120 -3.38 -3.57 -11.56
CA ILE A 120 -4.66 -3.07 -12.08
C ILE A 120 -5.67 -4.19 -11.91
N TRP A 121 -6.60 -3.99 -10.99
CA TRP A 121 -7.56 -4.99 -10.58
C TRP A 121 -8.56 -5.34 -11.68
N PRO A 122 -8.99 -6.60 -11.80
CA PRO A 122 -10.00 -6.99 -12.78
C PRO A 122 -11.34 -6.33 -12.48
N PRO A 123 -12.16 -6.03 -13.52
CA PRO A 123 -13.43 -5.30 -13.36
C PRO A 123 -14.46 -6.01 -12.45
N GLU A 124 -14.36 -7.31 -12.32
CA GLU A 124 -15.25 -8.17 -11.53
C GLU A 124 -14.94 -8.11 -10.04
N LEU A 125 -13.73 -7.68 -9.67
CA LEU A 125 -13.28 -7.61 -8.29
C LEU A 125 -14.04 -6.51 -7.54
N LYS A 126 -14.73 -6.89 -6.47
CA LYS A 126 -15.52 -5.98 -5.63
C LYS A 126 -14.77 -5.54 -4.37
N GLN A 127 -13.81 -6.33 -3.94
CA GLN A 127 -13.01 -6.09 -2.76
C GLN A 127 -12.17 -4.83 -2.95
N LYS A 128 -12.08 -4.04 -1.89
CA LYS A 128 -11.40 -2.75 -1.92
C LYS A 128 -9.88 -2.90 -1.80
N ASP A 129 -9.43 -3.69 -0.85
CA ASP A 129 -8.04 -3.84 -0.46
C ASP A 129 -7.65 -5.32 -0.32
N ILE A 130 -6.37 -5.59 -0.08
CA ILE A 130 -5.83 -6.95 0.03
C ILE A 130 -6.46 -7.70 1.22
N ASN A 131 -6.67 -7.02 2.34
CA ASN A 131 -7.30 -7.63 3.51
C ASN A 131 -8.71 -8.12 3.18
N ASP A 132 -9.52 -7.30 2.50
CA ASP A 132 -10.86 -7.69 2.05
C ASP A 132 -10.82 -8.85 1.05
N MET A 133 -9.82 -8.88 0.16
CA MET A 133 -9.63 -9.97 -0.80
C MET A 133 -9.37 -11.30 -0.10
N ILE A 134 -8.50 -11.32 0.91
CA ILE A 134 -8.19 -12.52 1.70
C ILE A 134 -9.41 -12.97 2.49
N LEU A 135 -10.12 -12.05 3.15
CA LEU A 135 -11.36 -12.36 3.87
C LEU A 135 -12.45 -12.91 2.97
N SER A 136 -12.46 -12.54 1.68
CA SER A 136 -13.39 -13.09 0.69
C SER A 136 -13.01 -14.48 0.17
N GLY A 137 -11.84 -15.01 0.57
CA GLY A 137 -11.40 -16.37 0.24
C GLY A 137 -10.38 -16.47 -0.90
N ILE A 138 -9.76 -15.38 -1.34
CA ILE A 138 -8.64 -15.44 -2.30
C ILE A 138 -7.42 -16.05 -1.59
N LYS A 139 -7.06 -17.29 -1.96
CA LYS A 139 -6.04 -18.07 -1.24
C LYS A 139 -4.59 -17.72 -1.61
N ASN A 140 -4.33 -17.35 -2.85
CA ASN A 140 -2.98 -17.05 -3.34
C ASN A 140 -2.92 -15.60 -3.82
N ILE A 141 -2.88 -14.68 -2.87
CA ILE A 141 -2.90 -13.24 -3.16
C ILE A 141 -1.69 -12.81 -3.99
N LYS A 142 -0.50 -13.39 -3.75
CA LYS A 142 0.71 -13.06 -4.51
C LYS A 142 0.54 -13.40 -5.99
N GLN A 143 0.10 -14.61 -6.31
CA GLN A 143 -0.15 -15.01 -7.69
C GLN A 143 -1.23 -14.14 -8.34
N PHE A 144 -2.26 -13.76 -7.59
CA PHE A 144 -3.32 -12.88 -8.07
C PHE A 144 -2.78 -11.49 -8.41
N ILE A 145 -1.89 -10.94 -7.59
CA ILE A 145 -1.19 -9.68 -7.83
C ILE A 145 -0.30 -9.79 -9.08
N ASP A 146 0.53 -10.82 -9.16
CA ASP A 146 1.49 -11.00 -10.26
C ASP A 146 0.79 -11.05 -11.63
N VAL A 147 -0.34 -11.75 -11.73
CA VAL A 147 -1.15 -11.84 -12.96
C VAL A 147 -1.77 -10.51 -13.37
N HIS A 148 -2.04 -9.62 -12.41
CA HIS A 148 -2.65 -8.31 -12.65
C HIS A 148 -1.64 -7.15 -12.59
N THR A 149 -0.34 -7.44 -12.64
CA THR A 149 0.74 -6.46 -12.67
C THR A 149 1.07 -6.06 -14.11
N TYR A 150 1.12 -4.76 -14.36
CA TYR A 150 1.37 -4.18 -15.69
C TYR A 150 2.41 -3.07 -15.61
N GLN A 151 3.08 -2.77 -16.74
CA GLN A 151 4.09 -1.72 -16.86
C GLN A 151 3.94 -0.94 -18.18
N GLY A 152 4.43 0.29 -18.21
CA GLY A 152 4.51 1.12 -19.40
C GLY A 152 3.17 1.30 -20.12
N LEU A 153 3.16 1.20 -21.44
CA LEU A 153 1.97 1.42 -22.26
C LEU A 153 0.81 0.46 -21.91
N ASN A 154 1.13 -0.79 -21.57
CA ASN A 154 0.10 -1.76 -21.16
C ASN A 154 -0.60 -1.31 -19.88
N ALA A 155 0.14 -0.82 -18.89
CA ALA A 155 -0.44 -0.26 -17.68
C ALA A 155 -1.34 0.94 -17.98
N TYR A 156 -0.90 1.87 -18.84
CA TYR A 156 -1.71 3.01 -19.28
C TYR A 156 -3.04 2.59 -19.89
N LEU A 157 -3.03 1.63 -20.81
CA LEU A 157 -4.25 1.11 -21.44
C LEU A 157 -5.17 0.46 -20.42
N LYS A 158 -4.62 -0.34 -19.52
CA LYS A 158 -5.38 -1.02 -18.48
C LYS A 158 -5.99 -0.07 -17.46
N ILE A 159 -5.26 0.97 -17.01
CA ILE A 159 -5.80 2.01 -16.12
C ILE A 159 -6.98 2.72 -16.79
N ASN A 160 -6.87 3.07 -18.09
CA ASN A 160 -7.95 3.71 -18.81
C ASN A 160 -9.19 2.85 -18.96
N GLN A 161 -9.04 1.52 -19.02
CA GLN A 161 -10.17 0.57 -19.03
C GLN A 161 -10.77 0.36 -17.63
N TRP A 162 -9.93 0.42 -16.58
CA TRP A 162 -10.33 0.16 -15.20
C TRP A 162 -11.00 1.36 -14.54
N LYS A 163 -10.52 2.59 -14.80
CA LYS A 163 -11.08 3.81 -14.17
C LYS A 163 -12.54 4.04 -14.57
N LYS A 164 -13.31 4.61 -13.63
CA LYS A 164 -14.75 4.91 -13.80
C LYS A 164 -15.06 6.39 -13.52
N ILE A 165 -14.14 7.26 -13.97
CA ILE A 165 -14.19 8.73 -13.87
C ILE A 165 -14.06 9.35 -15.25
#